data_a171d89500df07b9fef7a78bfbe2b9a1
#
_entry.id   a171d89500df07b9fef7a78bfbe2b9a1
#
_cell.length_a   1.000
_cell.length_b   1.000
_cell.length_c   1.000
_cell.angle_alpha   90.00
_cell.angle_beta   90.00
_cell.angle_gamma   90.00
#
_symmetry.space_group_name_H-M   'P 1'
#
loop_
_entity.id
_entity.type
_entity.pdbx_description
1 polymer ?
#
loop_
_entity_poly.entity_id
_entity_poly.type
_entity_poly.pdbx_seq_one_letter_code
_entity_poly.pdbx_strand_id
1 'polypeptide(L)'
;ASDVYKRQEKNFALLGMAGIMSGVMHAPLTGVFLIAELTGGYALFLPLMIVSVSSYITIKMFLPHSIYSMRLAQKGELLTHHKDRAVLTLLNTDSVIERDFLTVSPEMSLGDMVKVIAKSGRNMFPVIDERGILLGLVLLDNIRNIMFRPELYNRFHVSKFMVSAPAKIQVGTPMEQIMRIFDDTKAWNLPVVDEEGRYIGFMSKSKIFNSYREVLVENFSGD
;
A
#
# COMPACT_ATOMS: atom_id res chain seq x y z
N ALA A 1 35.04 9.78 -53.10
CA ALA A 1 35.31 10.11 -51.67
C ALA A 1 34.15 10.92 -51.04
N SER A 2 33.67 11.97 -51.71
CA SER A 2 32.61 12.86 -51.19
C SER A 2 31.31 12.12 -50.82
N ASP A 3 30.88 11.16 -51.62
CA ASP A 3 29.62 10.43 -51.40
C ASP A 3 29.69 9.41 -50.23
N VAL A 4 30.88 8.85 -50.00
CA VAL A 4 31.10 7.95 -48.86
C VAL A 4 31.01 8.71 -47.53
N TYR A 5 31.65 9.88 -47.46
CA TYR A 5 31.59 10.75 -46.26
C TYR A 5 30.15 11.20 -45.95
N LYS A 6 29.41 11.66 -46.96
CA LYS A 6 28.00 12.07 -46.76
C LYS A 6 27.09 10.96 -46.32
N ARG A 7 27.33 9.72 -46.76
CA ARG A 7 26.61 8.50 -46.26
C ARG A 7 26.96 8.21 -44.81
N GLN A 8 28.22 8.36 -44.42
CA GLN A 8 28.66 8.17 -43.05
C GLN A 8 27.99 9.14 -42.08
N GLU A 9 27.99 10.45 -42.42
CA GLU A 9 27.30 11.47 -41.59
C GLU A 9 25.83 11.17 -41.37
N LYS A 10 25.10 10.79 -42.42
CA LYS A 10 23.70 10.38 -42.31
C LYS A 10 23.52 9.16 -41.41
N ASN A 11 24.36 8.14 -41.54
CA ASN A 11 24.28 6.94 -40.74
C ASN A 11 24.52 7.23 -39.24
N PHE A 12 25.52 8.07 -38.92
CA PHE A 12 25.78 8.49 -37.56
C PHE A 12 24.66 9.32 -36.97
N ALA A 13 24.02 10.19 -37.74
CA ALA A 13 22.86 10.97 -37.34
C ALA A 13 21.67 10.04 -37.00
N LEU A 14 21.39 9.02 -37.82
CA LEU A 14 20.34 8.03 -37.61
C LEU A 14 20.60 7.18 -36.34
N LEU A 15 21.86 6.77 -36.11
CA LEU A 15 22.25 6.08 -34.89
C LEU A 15 22.05 6.96 -33.65
N GLY A 16 22.44 8.23 -33.75
CA GLY A 16 22.22 9.20 -32.67
C GLY A 16 20.75 9.41 -32.33
N MET A 17 19.89 9.51 -33.35
CA MET A 17 18.44 9.61 -33.15
C MET A 17 17.88 8.37 -32.42
N ALA A 18 18.25 7.17 -32.83
CA ALA A 18 17.83 5.94 -32.16
C ALA A 18 18.31 5.88 -30.70
N GLY A 19 19.56 6.31 -30.45
CA GLY A 19 20.13 6.39 -29.11
C GLY A 19 19.37 7.36 -28.20
N ILE A 20 19.05 8.56 -28.70
CA ILE A 20 18.27 9.55 -27.96
C ILE A 20 16.86 9.03 -27.63
N MET A 21 16.17 8.44 -28.63
CA MET A 21 14.86 7.87 -28.39
C MET A 21 14.90 6.77 -27.32
N SER A 22 15.88 5.89 -27.42
CA SER A 22 16.05 4.78 -26.46
C SER A 22 16.33 5.28 -25.05
N GLY A 23 17.19 6.29 -24.89
CA GLY A 23 17.57 6.84 -23.61
C GLY A 23 16.45 7.68 -22.96
N VAL A 24 15.79 8.53 -23.73
CA VAL A 24 14.76 9.46 -23.20
C VAL A 24 13.44 8.75 -22.94
N MET A 25 12.99 7.92 -23.89
CA MET A 25 11.68 7.24 -23.83
C MET A 25 11.74 5.88 -23.16
N HIS A 26 12.92 5.33 -22.90
CA HIS A 26 13.14 3.95 -22.44
C HIS A 26 12.54 2.90 -23.39
N ALA A 27 12.56 3.17 -24.70
CA ALA A 27 11.95 2.35 -25.74
C ALA A 27 12.98 1.96 -26.83
N PRO A 28 13.96 1.07 -26.55
CA PRO A 28 15.03 0.74 -27.49
C PRO A 28 14.52 0.12 -28.79
N LEU A 29 13.54 -0.78 -28.72
CA LEU A 29 12.96 -1.42 -29.92
C LEU A 29 12.24 -0.41 -30.79
N THR A 30 11.50 0.50 -30.19
CA THR A 30 10.81 1.58 -30.95
C THR A 30 11.81 2.44 -31.69
N GLY A 31 12.95 2.83 -31.07
CA GLY A 31 14.01 3.58 -31.71
C GLY A 31 14.60 2.82 -32.91
N VAL A 32 14.90 1.54 -32.75
CA VAL A 32 15.46 0.70 -33.81
C VAL A 32 14.50 0.56 -35.00
N PHE A 33 13.27 0.12 -34.74
CA PHE A 33 12.31 -0.15 -35.80
C PHE A 33 11.83 1.12 -36.52
N LEU A 34 11.61 2.20 -35.77
CA LEU A 34 11.21 3.48 -36.36
C LEU A 34 12.26 4.00 -37.35
N ILE A 35 13.54 3.96 -36.99
CA ILE A 35 14.61 4.44 -37.88
C ILE A 35 14.79 3.48 -39.06
N ALA A 36 14.71 2.17 -38.85
CA ALA A 36 14.79 1.20 -39.95
C ALA A 36 13.66 1.39 -40.97
N GLU A 37 12.43 1.62 -40.50
CA GLU A 37 11.26 1.85 -41.34
C GLU A 37 11.34 3.18 -42.12
N LEU A 38 11.72 4.26 -41.43
CA LEU A 38 11.90 5.58 -42.07
C LEU A 38 12.99 5.62 -43.12
N THR A 39 14.02 4.78 -42.98
CA THR A 39 15.12 4.69 -43.96
C THR A 39 14.86 3.70 -45.07
N GLY A 40 13.76 2.94 -44.99
CA GLY A 40 13.37 1.93 -45.98
C GLY A 40 14.35 0.77 -46.07
N GLY A 41 15.15 0.49 -45.03
CA GLY A 41 16.12 -0.59 -45.07
C GLY A 41 16.70 -1.00 -43.72
N TYR A 42 17.07 -2.26 -43.63
CA TYR A 42 17.63 -2.88 -42.43
C TYR A 42 19.18 -2.95 -42.41
N ALA A 43 19.85 -2.21 -43.34
CA ALA A 43 21.32 -2.22 -43.45
C ALA A 43 22.02 -1.74 -42.16
N LEU A 44 21.38 -0.84 -41.42
CA LEU A 44 21.90 -0.30 -40.16
C LEU A 44 21.29 -0.99 -38.93
N PHE A 45 20.56 -2.08 -39.08
CA PHE A 45 19.81 -2.70 -38.00
C PHE A 45 20.71 -3.11 -36.82
N LEU A 46 21.82 -3.78 -37.10
CA LEU A 46 22.77 -4.18 -36.04
C LEU A 46 23.40 -2.98 -35.32
N PRO A 47 23.95 -1.99 -35.98
CA PRO A 47 24.42 -0.75 -35.34
C PRO A 47 23.32 -0.03 -34.54
N LEU A 48 22.09 0.05 -35.04
CA LEU A 48 20.94 0.64 -34.34
C LEU A 48 20.64 -0.09 -33.06
N MET A 49 20.64 -1.44 -33.06
CA MET A 49 20.44 -2.26 -31.87
C MET A 49 21.52 -1.98 -30.82
N ILE A 50 22.79 -1.98 -31.22
CA ILE A 50 23.92 -1.76 -30.28
C ILE A 50 23.78 -0.38 -29.61
N VAL A 51 23.57 0.68 -30.40
CA VAL A 51 23.45 2.04 -29.86
C VAL A 51 22.20 2.19 -28.98
N SER A 52 21.06 1.68 -29.41
CA SER A 52 19.80 1.77 -28.66
C SER A 52 19.86 1.02 -27.33
N VAL A 53 20.37 -0.21 -27.32
CA VAL A 53 20.51 -1.02 -26.11
C VAL A 53 21.54 -0.41 -25.14
N SER A 54 22.69 0.02 -25.66
CA SER A 54 23.71 0.67 -24.83
C SER A 54 23.19 1.97 -24.20
N SER A 55 22.50 2.81 -24.97
CA SER A 55 21.89 4.04 -24.48
C SER A 55 20.84 3.73 -23.40
N TYR A 56 19.98 2.75 -23.63
CA TYR A 56 18.95 2.34 -22.68
C TYR A 56 19.53 1.83 -21.35
N ILE A 57 20.53 0.93 -21.42
CA ILE A 57 21.18 0.39 -20.22
C ILE A 57 21.87 1.50 -19.44
N THR A 58 22.62 2.37 -20.15
CA THR A 58 23.33 3.48 -19.51
C THR A 58 22.37 4.41 -18.78
N ILE A 59 21.31 4.87 -19.44
CA ILE A 59 20.37 5.82 -18.82
C ILE A 59 19.62 5.16 -17.64
N LYS A 60 19.29 3.89 -17.72
CA LYS A 60 18.56 3.17 -16.66
C LYS A 60 19.37 3.01 -15.38
N MET A 61 20.70 3.08 -15.44
CA MET A 61 21.57 3.13 -14.26
C MET A 61 21.43 4.42 -13.47
N PHE A 62 21.08 5.54 -14.14
CA PHE A 62 20.96 6.86 -13.52
C PHE A 62 19.51 7.30 -13.30
N LEU A 63 18.61 6.93 -14.21
CA LEU A 63 17.21 7.33 -14.21
C LEU A 63 16.32 6.09 -14.37
N PRO A 64 15.66 5.61 -13.29
CA PRO A 64 14.83 4.41 -13.35
C PRO A 64 13.54 4.61 -14.17
N HIS A 65 13.09 5.84 -14.34
CA HIS A 65 11.85 6.20 -15.03
C HIS A 65 12.08 6.99 -16.30
N SER A 66 11.27 6.73 -17.35
CA SER A 66 11.27 7.53 -18.57
C SER A 66 10.73 8.95 -18.29
N ILE A 67 10.97 9.88 -19.23
CA ILE A 67 10.47 11.26 -19.11
C ILE A 67 8.93 11.31 -18.95
N TYR A 68 8.21 10.36 -19.55
CA TYR A 68 6.75 10.30 -19.47
C TYR A 68 6.25 9.81 -18.11
N SER A 69 6.94 8.85 -17.51
CA SER A 69 6.56 8.29 -16.21
C SER A 69 7.15 9.04 -15.02
N MET A 70 8.13 9.93 -15.23
CA MET A 70 8.78 10.69 -14.16
C MET A 70 7.79 11.57 -13.39
N ARG A 71 6.86 12.23 -14.08
CA ARG A 71 5.85 13.09 -13.43
C ARG A 71 4.87 12.26 -12.58
N LEU A 72 4.48 11.07 -13.05
CA LEU A 72 3.65 10.13 -12.32
C LEU A 72 4.40 9.54 -11.13
N ALA A 73 5.70 9.22 -11.31
CA ALA A 73 6.55 8.75 -10.23
C ALA A 73 6.69 9.79 -9.10
N GLN A 74 6.87 11.06 -9.46
CA GLN A 74 6.97 12.16 -8.47
C GLN A 74 5.68 12.38 -7.70
N LYS A 75 4.52 12.11 -8.30
CA LYS A 75 3.22 12.18 -7.63
C LYS A 75 2.88 10.91 -6.81
N GLY A 76 3.71 9.86 -6.87
CA GLY A 76 3.42 8.57 -6.26
C GLY A 76 2.33 7.77 -6.98
N GLU A 77 1.86 8.23 -8.14
CA GLU A 77 0.79 7.61 -8.93
C GLU A 77 1.31 6.61 -9.98
N LEU A 78 2.61 6.33 -9.98
CA LEU A 78 3.22 5.41 -10.96
C LEU A 78 2.87 3.96 -10.63
N LEU A 79 1.93 3.40 -11.38
CA LEU A 79 1.58 1.98 -11.35
C LEU A 79 2.68 1.17 -12.06
N THR A 80 3.67 0.71 -11.33
CA THR A 80 4.74 -0.16 -11.84
C THR A 80 4.39 -1.64 -11.64
N HIS A 81 5.26 -2.57 -12.11
CA HIS A 81 5.05 -4.02 -12.07
C HIS A 81 4.77 -4.64 -10.69
N HIS A 82 4.88 -3.88 -9.61
CA HIS A 82 4.38 -4.26 -8.29
C HIS A 82 2.90 -3.83 -8.17
N LYS A 83 2.00 -4.55 -8.83
CA LYS A 83 0.54 -4.31 -8.78
C LYS A 83 0.03 -4.16 -7.35
N ASP A 84 0.54 -4.97 -6.44
CA ASP A 84 0.16 -4.96 -5.03
C ASP A 84 0.46 -3.61 -4.35
N ARG A 85 1.62 -3.05 -4.62
CA ARG A 85 2.04 -1.76 -4.04
C ARG A 85 1.24 -0.59 -4.59
N ALA A 86 0.93 -0.64 -5.88
CA ALA A 86 0.11 0.36 -6.55
C ALA A 86 -1.32 0.38 -6.00
N VAL A 87 -1.93 -0.80 -5.82
CA VAL A 87 -3.27 -0.93 -5.26
C VAL A 87 -3.32 -0.45 -3.81
N LEU A 88 -2.30 -0.77 -3.00
CA LEU A 88 -2.21 -0.29 -1.61
C LEU A 88 -2.13 1.25 -1.53
N THR A 89 -1.51 1.90 -2.53
CA THR A 89 -1.46 3.37 -2.59
C THR A 89 -2.80 4.00 -2.97
N LEU A 90 -3.63 3.29 -3.73
CA LEU A 90 -4.97 3.73 -4.13
C LEU A 90 -6.03 3.49 -3.04
N LEU A 91 -5.74 2.61 -2.07
CA LEU A 91 -6.66 2.36 -0.96
C LEU A 91 -6.76 3.59 -0.05
N ASN A 92 -7.97 4.11 0.07
CA ASN A 92 -8.27 5.12 1.08
C ASN A 92 -8.27 4.46 2.47
N THR A 93 -7.33 4.87 3.33
CA THR A 93 -7.19 4.33 4.70
C THR A 93 -8.45 4.52 5.53
N ASP A 94 -9.18 5.63 5.34
CA ASP A 94 -10.41 5.90 6.09
C ASP A 94 -11.56 4.94 5.75
N SER A 95 -11.61 4.42 4.52
CA SER A 95 -12.66 3.49 4.08
C SER A 95 -12.54 2.10 4.70
N VAL A 96 -11.37 1.74 5.20
CA VAL A 96 -11.11 0.43 5.83
C VAL A 96 -11.17 0.47 7.35
N ILE A 97 -11.42 1.67 7.95
CA ILE A 97 -11.63 1.80 9.40
C ILE A 97 -13.04 1.32 9.75
N GLU A 98 -13.12 0.30 10.57
CA GLU A 98 -14.36 -0.22 11.14
C GLU A 98 -14.67 0.52 12.45
N ARG A 99 -15.81 1.22 12.50
CA ARG A 99 -16.24 2.02 13.66
C ARG A 99 -17.33 1.37 14.49
N ASP A 100 -17.78 0.18 14.09
CA ASP A 100 -18.84 -0.59 14.75
C ASP A 100 -18.30 -1.47 15.88
N PHE A 101 -17.67 -0.83 16.88
CA PHE A 101 -17.19 -1.49 18.08
C PHE A 101 -17.68 -0.76 19.32
N LEU A 102 -18.26 -1.49 20.25
CA LEU A 102 -18.69 -0.94 21.53
C LEU A 102 -17.47 -0.72 22.42
N THR A 103 -17.35 0.50 22.92
CA THR A 103 -16.28 0.88 23.85
C THR A 103 -16.68 0.59 25.29
N VAL A 104 -15.71 0.35 26.16
CA VAL A 104 -15.89 0.11 27.60
C VAL A 104 -14.94 1.00 28.40
N SER A 105 -15.30 1.30 29.65
CA SER A 105 -14.44 2.04 30.57
C SER A 105 -13.65 1.10 31.48
N PRO A 106 -12.49 1.49 31.99
CA PRO A 106 -11.69 0.68 32.90
C PRO A 106 -12.39 0.38 34.21
N GLU A 107 -13.30 1.25 34.65
CA GLU A 107 -14.06 1.14 35.90
C GLU A 107 -15.33 0.30 35.74
N MET A 108 -15.70 -0.09 34.53
CA MET A 108 -16.87 -0.90 34.26
C MET A 108 -16.77 -2.25 34.96
N SER A 109 -17.85 -2.70 35.62
CA SER A 109 -17.92 -4.00 36.26
C SER A 109 -17.93 -5.14 35.24
N LEU A 110 -17.49 -6.34 35.65
CA LEU A 110 -17.58 -7.54 34.80
C LEU A 110 -19.06 -7.83 34.43
N GLY A 111 -20.01 -7.59 35.31
CA GLY A 111 -21.43 -7.78 35.03
C GLY A 111 -21.95 -6.86 33.94
N ASP A 112 -21.56 -5.60 33.93
CA ASP A 112 -21.91 -4.65 32.85
C ASP A 112 -21.18 -4.96 31.54
N MET A 113 -19.91 -5.38 31.63
CA MET A 113 -19.15 -5.85 30.47
C MET A 113 -19.86 -7.06 29.79
N VAL A 114 -20.38 -8.02 30.56
CA VAL A 114 -21.16 -9.16 30.01
C VAL A 114 -22.41 -8.68 29.26
N LYS A 115 -23.09 -7.63 29.74
CA LYS A 115 -24.23 -7.03 29.02
C LYS A 115 -23.81 -6.37 27.70
N VAL A 116 -22.63 -5.73 27.67
CA VAL A 116 -22.06 -5.15 26.44
C VAL A 116 -21.74 -6.26 25.44
N ILE A 117 -21.11 -7.34 25.89
CA ILE A 117 -20.78 -8.52 25.06
C ILE A 117 -22.05 -9.11 24.45
N ALA A 118 -23.12 -9.26 25.25
CA ALA A 118 -24.38 -9.84 24.79
C ALA A 118 -25.06 -9.01 23.67
N LYS A 119 -24.75 -7.72 23.58
CA LYS A 119 -25.27 -6.82 22.54
C LYS A 119 -24.35 -6.70 21.33
N SER A 120 -23.12 -7.18 21.42
CA SER A 120 -22.11 -7.05 20.39
C SER A 120 -21.88 -8.37 19.65
N GLY A 121 -21.72 -8.33 18.34
CA GLY A 121 -21.21 -9.44 17.54
C GLY A 121 -19.68 -9.51 17.48
N ARG A 122 -18.97 -8.66 18.23
CA ARG A 122 -17.51 -8.54 18.17
C ARG A 122 -16.85 -9.24 19.35
N ASN A 123 -15.63 -9.74 19.13
CA ASN A 123 -14.83 -10.45 20.13
C ASN A 123 -13.77 -9.58 20.82
N MET A 124 -13.75 -8.28 20.49
CA MET A 124 -12.75 -7.33 20.96
C MET A 124 -13.44 -6.02 21.32
N PHE A 125 -13.05 -5.45 22.47
CA PHE A 125 -13.66 -4.24 23.01
C PHE A 125 -12.58 -3.26 23.39
N PRO A 126 -12.55 -2.05 22.80
CA PRO A 126 -11.61 -1.01 23.18
C PRO A 126 -11.95 -0.42 24.54
N VAL A 127 -10.95 -0.32 25.40
CA VAL A 127 -11.05 0.33 26.70
C VAL A 127 -10.58 1.77 26.57
N ILE A 128 -11.48 2.71 26.82
CA ILE A 128 -11.22 4.14 26.72
C ILE A 128 -11.47 4.86 28.05
N ASP A 129 -10.75 5.95 28.26
CA ASP A 129 -11.00 6.84 29.39
C ASP A 129 -12.14 7.85 29.07
N GLU A 130 -12.41 8.76 30.02
CA GLU A 130 -13.43 9.82 29.86
C GLU A 130 -13.11 10.81 28.72
N ARG A 131 -11.87 10.89 28.29
CA ARG A 131 -11.41 11.74 27.18
C ARG A 131 -11.43 11.02 25.84
N GLY A 132 -11.82 9.71 25.84
CA GLY A 132 -11.80 8.86 24.66
C GLY A 132 -10.43 8.28 24.30
N ILE A 133 -9.41 8.43 25.17
CA ILE A 133 -8.06 7.92 24.92
C ILE A 133 -8.07 6.40 25.08
N LEU A 134 -7.46 5.70 24.12
CA LEU A 134 -7.35 4.24 24.13
C LEU A 134 -6.32 3.78 25.18
N LEU A 135 -6.82 3.16 26.25
CA LEU A 135 -6.00 2.60 27.34
C LEU A 135 -5.57 1.15 27.04
N GLY A 136 -6.46 0.35 26.46
CA GLY A 136 -6.18 -1.06 26.18
C GLY A 136 -7.35 -1.73 25.45
N LEU A 137 -7.36 -3.05 25.44
CA LEU A 137 -8.35 -3.89 24.79
C LEU A 137 -8.84 -4.97 25.75
N VAL A 138 -10.11 -5.31 25.70
CA VAL A 138 -10.63 -6.56 26.26
C VAL A 138 -10.87 -7.54 25.14
N LEU A 139 -10.26 -8.70 25.24
CA LEU A 139 -10.50 -9.84 24.35
C LEU A 139 -11.50 -10.77 25.00
N LEU A 140 -12.50 -11.23 24.23
CA LEU A 140 -13.51 -12.15 24.74
C LEU A 140 -12.87 -13.43 25.33
N ASP A 141 -11.77 -13.89 24.73
CA ASP A 141 -11.04 -15.06 25.20
C ASP A 141 -10.48 -14.89 26.63
N ASN A 142 -10.07 -13.69 27.00
CA ASN A 142 -9.50 -13.40 28.33
C ASN A 142 -10.54 -13.48 29.44
N ILE A 143 -11.81 -13.26 29.13
CA ILE A 143 -12.89 -13.22 30.10
C ILE A 143 -13.84 -14.39 29.99
N ARG A 144 -13.70 -15.25 28.97
CA ARG A 144 -14.58 -16.38 28.70
C ARG A 144 -14.81 -17.31 29.92
N ASN A 145 -13.77 -17.55 30.73
CA ASN A 145 -13.84 -18.42 31.89
C ASN A 145 -14.54 -17.76 33.07
N ILE A 146 -14.65 -16.46 33.15
CA ILE A 146 -15.22 -15.71 34.28
C ILE A 146 -16.58 -15.08 33.98
N MET A 147 -16.90 -14.86 32.68
CA MET A 147 -18.13 -14.19 32.27
C MET A 147 -19.43 -14.96 32.64
N PHE A 148 -19.34 -16.24 32.90
CA PHE A 148 -20.48 -17.10 33.33
C PHE A 148 -20.57 -17.31 34.84
N ARG A 149 -19.80 -16.50 35.62
CA ARG A 149 -19.77 -16.59 37.08
C ARG A 149 -20.38 -15.35 37.71
N PRO A 150 -21.68 -15.34 38.04
CA PRO A 150 -22.36 -14.12 38.56
C PRO A 150 -21.75 -13.60 39.86
N GLU A 151 -21.17 -14.48 40.68
CA GLU A 151 -20.51 -14.14 41.95
C GLU A 151 -19.29 -13.20 41.75
N LEU A 152 -18.74 -13.14 40.52
CA LEU A 152 -17.58 -12.30 40.16
C LEU A 152 -17.98 -10.95 39.57
N TYR A 153 -19.23 -10.73 39.20
CA TYR A 153 -19.70 -9.59 38.43
C TYR A 153 -19.38 -8.24 39.10
N ASN A 154 -19.53 -8.17 40.41
CA ASN A 154 -19.25 -6.95 41.19
C ASN A 154 -17.83 -6.91 41.77
N ARG A 155 -17.05 -7.99 41.62
CA ARG A 155 -15.69 -8.12 42.16
C ARG A 155 -14.60 -7.66 41.21
N PHE A 156 -14.85 -7.80 39.93
CA PHE A 156 -13.87 -7.51 38.90
C PHE A 156 -14.30 -6.34 38.03
N HIS A 157 -13.36 -5.47 37.75
CA HIS A 157 -13.50 -4.36 36.78
C HIS A 157 -12.68 -4.61 35.53
N VAL A 158 -13.02 -3.96 34.42
CA VAL A 158 -12.36 -4.09 33.12
C VAL A 158 -10.85 -3.88 33.24
N SER A 159 -10.39 -2.97 34.10
CA SER A 159 -8.96 -2.72 34.36
C SER A 159 -8.15 -3.95 34.78
N LYS A 160 -8.79 -5.01 35.32
CA LYS A 160 -8.12 -6.23 35.77
C LYS A 160 -7.83 -7.24 34.67
N PHE A 161 -8.56 -7.19 33.56
CA PHE A 161 -8.45 -8.15 32.45
C PHE A 161 -8.25 -7.51 31.09
N MET A 162 -8.13 -6.17 31.05
CA MET A 162 -7.69 -5.49 29.84
C MET A 162 -6.21 -5.79 29.55
N VAL A 163 -5.86 -5.83 28.29
CA VAL A 163 -4.49 -6.00 27.79
C VAL A 163 -4.08 -4.82 26.94
N SER A 164 -2.79 -4.57 26.85
CA SER A 164 -2.26 -3.55 25.92
C SER A 164 -2.51 -3.98 24.48
N ALA A 165 -2.84 -3.02 23.63
CA ALA A 165 -2.88 -3.27 22.19
C ALA A 165 -1.47 -3.62 21.68
N PRO A 166 -1.32 -4.62 20.80
CA PRO A 166 -0.01 -5.01 20.25
C PRO A 166 0.65 -3.88 19.47
N ALA A 167 -0.15 -3.04 18.82
CA ALA A 167 0.24 -1.74 18.23
C ALA A 167 -1.01 -0.87 18.09
N LYS A 168 -0.80 0.43 17.85
CA LYS A 168 -1.85 1.41 17.51
C LYS A 168 -1.52 2.00 16.15
N ILE A 169 -2.53 2.17 15.28
CA ILE A 169 -2.39 2.83 13.99
C ILE A 169 -2.85 4.27 14.16
N GLN A 170 -2.07 5.23 13.72
CA GLN A 170 -2.51 6.62 13.66
C GLN A 170 -3.31 6.88 12.38
N VAL A 171 -4.34 7.71 12.47
CA VAL A 171 -5.07 8.21 11.30
C VAL A 171 -4.10 8.88 10.34
N GLY A 172 -4.25 8.61 9.03
CA GLY A 172 -3.36 9.15 8.00
C GLY A 172 -2.08 8.34 7.77
N THR A 173 -1.82 7.27 8.55
CA THR A 173 -0.69 6.38 8.27
C THR A 173 -0.86 5.72 6.90
N PRO A 174 0.18 5.75 6.01
CA PRO A 174 0.13 5.10 4.71
C PRO A 174 -0.15 3.60 4.81
N MET A 175 -0.96 3.05 3.90
CA MET A 175 -1.37 1.64 3.92
C MET A 175 -0.18 0.68 3.91
N GLU A 176 0.91 0.99 3.20
CA GLU A 176 2.12 0.17 3.19
C GLU A 176 2.75 0.05 4.59
N GLN A 177 2.76 1.13 5.35
CA GLN A 177 3.26 1.12 6.73
C GLN A 177 2.33 0.35 7.66
N ILE A 178 1.01 0.50 7.48
CA ILE A 178 -0.01 -0.26 8.21
C ILE A 178 0.19 -1.76 7.99
N MET A 179 0.42 -2.20 6.76
CA MET A 179 0.67 -3.62 6.46
C MET A 179 1.93 -4.14 7.13
N ARG A 180 3.00 -3.36 7.20
CA ARG A 180 4.20 -3.72 7.97
C ARG A 180 3.91 -3.89 9.46
N ILE A 181 3.14 -2.96 10.06
CA ILE A 181 2.73 -3.08 11.48
C ILE A 181 1.94 -4.38 11.72
N PHE A 182 1.04 -4.74 10.81
CA PHE A 182 0.32 -6.02 10.87
C PHE A 182 1.24 -7.23 10.76
N ASP A 183 2.28 -7.14 9.91
CA ASP A 183 3.22 -8.26 9.73
C ASP A 183 4.17 -8.41 10.92
N ASP A 184 4.60 -7.32 11.52
CA ASP A 184 5.47 -7.32 12.69
C ASP A 184 4.73 -7.81 13.94
N THR A 185 3.49 -7.36 14.14
CA THR A 185 2.68 -7.71 15.33
C THR A 185 1.99 -9.06 15.23
N LYS A 186 1.85 -9.62 14.01
CA LYS A 186 1.04 -10.82 13.72
C LYS A 186 -0.44 -10.68 14.13
N ALA A 187 -0.89 -9.47 14.42
CA ALA A 187 -2.26 -9.18 14.78
C ALA A 187 -3.20 -9.32 13.57
N TRP A 188 -4.47 -9.64 13.82
CA TRP A 188 -5.54 -9.64 12.81
C TRP A 188 -6.32 -8.33 12.80
N ASN A 189 -6.39 -7.66 13.95
CA ASN A 189 -7.06 -6.39 14.15
C ASN A 189 -6.16 -5.46 14.96
N LEU A 190 -6.10 -4.20 14.57
CA LEU A 190 -5.36 -3.16 15.27
C LEU A 190 -6.26 -1.95 15.50
N PRO A 191 -6.21 -1.33 16.68
CA PRO A 191 -6.95 -0.10 16.95
C PRO A 191 -6.34 1.09 16.22
N VAL A 192 -7.22 1.96 15.74
CA VAL A 192 -6.87 3.23 15.09
C VAL A 192 -7.13 4.36 16.07
N VAL A 193 -6.17 5.26 16.19
CA VAL A 193 -6.23 6.42 17.08
C VAL A 193 -5.90 7.71 16.31
N ASP A 194 -6.35 8.84 16.82
CA ASP A 194 -5.94 10.15 16.33
C ASP A 194 -4.56 10.58 16.90
N GLU A 195 -4.16 11.81 16.61
CA GLU A 195 -2.89 12.38 17.08
C GLU A 195 -2.82 12.51 18.62
N GLU A 196 -3.96 12.69 19.27
CA GLU A 196 -4.08 12.76 20.73
C GLU A 196 -4.22 11.39 21.39
N GLY A 197 -4.26 10.31 20.64
CA GLY A 197 -4.43 8.94 21.12
C GLY A 197 -5.86 8.52 21.41
N ARG A 198 -6.87 9.31 20.95
CA ARG A 198 -8.28 8.97 21.07
C ARG A 198 -8.65 7.87 20.09
N TYR A 199 -9.47 6.96 20.55
CA TYR A 199 -9.94 5.84 19.77
C TYR A 199 -10.90 6.27 18.64
N ILE A 200 -10.61 5.83 17.42
CA ILE A 200 -11.43 6.10 16.22
C ILE A 200 -12.16 4.85 15.73
N GLY A 201 -11.51 3.70 15.77
CA GLY A 201 -12.05 2.45 15.27
C GLY A 201 -11.00 1.34 15.24
N PHE A 202 -11.31 0.28 14.51
CA PHE A 202 -10.36 -0.80 14.23
C PHE A 202 -10.07 -0.91 12.74
N MET A 203 -8.92 -1.45 12.44
CA MET A 203 -8.56 -1.87 11.10
C MET A 203 -8.25 -3.36 11.14
N SER A 204 -8.84 -4.14 10.22
CA SER A 204 -8.63 -5.59 10.14
C SER A 204 -7.93 -5.98 8.84
N LYS A 205 -7.07 -7.01 8.89
CA LYS A 205 -6.47 -7.60 7.68
C LYS A 205 -7.54 -8.03 6.67
N SER A 206 -8.65 -8.58 7.15
CA SER A 206 -9.76 -9.03 6.30
C SER A 206 -10.43 -7.88 5.55
N LYS A 207 -10.67 -6.75 6.23
CA LYS A 207 -11.27 -5.57 5.60
C LYS A 207 -10.33 -4.95 4.57
N ILE A 208 -9.05 -4.81 4.90
CA ILE A 208 -8.03 -4.33 3.97
C ILE A 208 -7.97 -5.23 2.73
N PHE A 209 -7.95 -6.56 2.93
CA PHE A 209 -7.90 -7.52 1.82
C PHE A 209 -9.13 -7.46 0.92
N ASN A 210 -10.33 -7.31 1.50
CA ASN A 210 -11.56 -7.18 0.72
C ASN A 210 -11.54 -5.88 -0.12
N SER A 211 -11.19 -4.75 0.49
CA SER A 211 -11.07 -3.48 -0.24
C SER A 211 -9.97 -3.51 -1.30
N TYR A 212 -8.86 -4.20 -1.03
CA TYR A 212 -7.82 -4.45 -2.02
C TYR A 212 -8.36 -5.21 -3.24
N ARG A 213 -9.17 -6.26 -3.02
CA ARG A 213 -9.80 -7.03 -4.11
C ARG A 213 -10.79 -6.19 -4.91
N GLU A 214 -11.59 -5.35 -4.24
CA GLU A 214 -12.54 -4.43 -4.90
C GLU A 214 -11.80 -3.48 -5.84
N VAL A 215 -10.75 -2.81 -5.36
CA VAL A 215 -9.91 -1.90 -6.17
C VAL A 215 -9.23 -2.63 -7.33
N LEU A 216 -8.78 -3.88 -7.12
CA LEU A 216 -8.23 -4.71 -8.21
C LEU A 216 -9.27 -4.99 -9.30
N VAL A 217 -10.48 -5.37 -8.91
CA VAL A 217 -11.55 -5.66 -9.86
C VAL A 217 -11.94 -4.41 -10.64
N GLU A 218 -12.13 -3.28 -9.97
CA GLU A 218 -12.55 -2.03 -10.60
C GLU A 218 -11.51 -1.45 -11.57
N ASN A 219 -10.21 -1.54 -11.21
CA ASN A 219 -9.17 -0.87 -12.00
C ASN A 219 -8.40 -1.79 -12.95
N PHE A 220 -8.51 -3.12 -12.79
CA PHE A 220 -7.68 -4.07 -13.55
C PHE A 220 -8.45 -5.23 -14.18
N SER A 221 -9.81 -5.30 -14.06
CA SER A 221 -10.66 -6.31 -14.72
C SER A 221 -11.36 -5.77 -15.97
N GLY A 222 -10.95 -4.63 -16.49
CA GLY A 222 -11.48 -4.05 -17.72
C GLY A 222 -10.67 -4.48 -18.95
N ASP A 223 -10.63 -5.79 -19.25
CA ASP A 223 -10.27 -6.35 -20.56
C ASP A 223 -11.11 -7.61 -20.81
#